data_ad89db21cc4bc3d1840b35a6a4bf08a9
#
_entry.id   ad89db21cc4bc3d1840b35a6a4bf08a9
#
_cell.length_a   1.000
_cell.length_b   1.000
_cell.length_c   1.000
_cell.angle_alpha   90.00
_cell.angle_beta   90.00
_cell.angle_gamma   90.00
#
_symmetry.space_group_name_H-M   'P 1'
#
loop_
_entity.id
_entity.type
_entity.pdbx_description
1 polymer ?
#
loop_
_entity_poly.entity_id
_entity_poly.type
_entity_poly.pdbx_seq_one_letter_code
_entity_poly.pdbx_strand_id
1 'polypeptide(L)'
;MKYRLPTTATAPFCPSAVTDSVAIPANASFLRKMMLFVGPGLLISIGYMDPGNWATAIEAGSRFGYALLFVVVLASLSGMVLQNLCSRLGIATGRDLAQLSAERYSQRVGMGQWILAELSILATDLAEVLGAALAFHLLLGVSITTGVALTAFDTVIVLALQGANFRRLEAIVLGLIATIATCFFIELVLIKPFWPDVFAGLKPSWDVLSAQEPLYIAIGILGATVMPHNLYLHSSVVQTRVNGTSVESKASAIRYARVDTIASLSMALVINAAILILAAAAFHGSGHADVVEIQDAYHLLDPLVGGALASVLFGVALLAAGQSSTFTGTIAGQVVLEGFLKAKIPCWQRRLITRALALIPALIGVIWFGDGAVGKMLVLSQVVLSLQLPFALWPLIRFTSDKQLMGPFANSTLTKTLAWGLFGLISAANLALMYFWVS
;
A
#
# COMPACT_ATOMS: atom_id res chain seq x y z
N MET A 1 21.50 -36.65 -0.57
CA MET A 1 21.31 -35.51 0.32
C MET A 1 19.83 -35.18 0.36
N LYS A 2 19.10 -35.53 1.43
CA LYS A 2 17.70 -35.13 1.59
C LYS A 2 17.70 -33.65 2.01
N TYR A 3 17.36 -32.75 1.11
CA TYR A 3 17.08 -31.36 1.44
C TYR A 3 15.90 -31.35 2.40
N ARG A 4 16.15 -31.27 3.69
CA ARG A 4 15.14 -30.88 4.68
C ARG A 4 15.00 -29.37 4.55
N LEU A 5 13.95 -28.92 3.91
CA LEU A 5 13.53 -27.52 3.95
C LEU A 5 13.39 -27.12 5.43
N PRO A 6 13.88 -25.94 5.85
CA PRO A 6 13.77 -25.51 7.24
C PRO A 6 12.30 -25.44 7.63
N THR A 7 11.93 -26.09 8.72
CA THR A 7 10.59 -26.12 9.28
C THR A 7 10.20 -24.84 10.01
N THR A 8 11.17 -23.96 10.23
CA THR A 8 11.01 -22.63 10.82
C THR A 8 11.25 -21.59 9.73
N ALA A 9 10.38 -20.58 9.67
CA ALA A 9 10.56 -19.44 8.80
C ALA A 9 11.89 -18.73 9.15
N THR A 10 12.90 -18.95 8.33
CA THR A 10 14.24 -18.33 8.48
C THR A 10 14.35 -17.04 7.66
N ALA A 11 13.25 -16.62 7.02
CA ALA A 11 13.24 -15.42 6.21
C ALA A 11 13.05 -14.17 7.08
N PRO A 12 13.77 -13.07 6.80
CA PRO A 12 13.61 -11.79 7.51
C PRO A 12 12.22 -11.18 7.32
N PHE A 13 11.38 -11.82 6.53
CA PHE A 13 10.03 -11.41 6.17
C PHE A 13 8.93 -12.08 7.00
N CYS A 14 9.27 -12.96 7.94
CA CYS A 14 8.28 -13.60 8.79
C CYS A 14 8.19 -12.86 10.12
N PRO A 15 7.02 -12.26 10.45
CA PRO A 15 6.87 -11.42 11.65
C PRO A 15 7.30 -12.13 12.95
N SER A 16 6.96 -13.40 13.06
CA SER A 16 7.34 -14.23 14.22
C SER A 16 8.85 -14.43 14.40
N ALA A 17 9.62 -14.28 13.31
CA ALA A 17 11.08 -14.44 13.32
C ALA A 17 11.85 -13.13 13.52
N VAL A 18 11.19 -11.98 13.35
CA VAL A 18 11.84 -10.65 13.41
C VAL A 18 11.35 -9.77 14.55
N THR A 19 10.39 -10.23 15.35
CA THR A 19 9.99 -9.53 16.60
C THR A 19 11.24 -9.32 17.44
N ASP A 20 11.41 -8.11 17.99
CA ASP A 20 12.58 -7.68 18.78
C ASP A 20 13.92 -7.70 18.04
N SER A 21 13.93 -7.79 16.72
CA SER A 21 15.17 -7.92 15.94
C SER A 21 16.03 -6.66 15.88
N VAL A 22 15.49 -5.49 16.21
CA VAL A 22 16.21 -4.21 16.23
C VAL A 22 16.28 -3.67 17.65
N ALA A 23 17.41 -3.90 18.32
CA ALA A 23 17.64 -3.36 19.64
C ALA A 23 17.85 -1.84 19.61
N ILE A 24 17.15 -1.10 20.48
CA ILE A 24 17.28 0.34 20.64
C ILE A 24 17.95 0.61 22.00
N PRO A 25 19.22 1.04 22.04
CA PRO A 25 19.91 1.28 23.28
C PRO A 25 19.26 2.38 24.11
N ALA A 26 19.01 2.12 25.40
CA ALA A 26 18.38 3.08 26.29
C ALA A 26 19.13 4.43 26.33
N ASN A 27 20.48 4.37 26.29
CA ASN A 27 21.36 5.53 26.41
C ASN A 27 21.69 6.20 25.07
N ALA A 28 21.05 5.80 23.92
CA ALA A 28 21.29 6.44 22.65
C ALA A 28 20.70 7.85 22.62
N SER A 29 21.34 8.77 21.87
CA SER A 29 20.82 10.12 21.63
C SER A 29 19.45 10.06 20.89
N PHE A 30 18.68 11.13 20.97
CA PHE A 30 17.37 11.24 20.30
C PHE A 30 17.46 10.93 18.80
N LEU A 31 18.40 11.54 18.09
CA LEU A 31 18.61 11.29 16.65
C LEU A 31 18.96 9.83 16.35
N ARG A 32 19.84 9.23 17.15
CA ARG A 32 20.23 7.82 16.99
C ARG A 32 19.03 6.88 17.23
N LYS A 33 18.22 7.14 18.27
CA LYS A 33 16.99 6.39 18.52
C LYS A 33 16.02 6.52 17.35
N MET A 34 15.83 7.74 16.83
CA MET A 34 14.97 8.00 15.69
C MET A 34 15.43 7.25 14.44
N MET A 35 16.73 7.30 14.09
CA MET A 35 17.28 6.54 12.96
C MET A 35 17.15 5.02 13.14
N LEU A 36 17.25 4.51 14.36
CA LEU A 36 17.04 3.09 14.65
C LEU A 36 15.54 2.73 14.57
N PHE A 37 14.66 3.67 14.85
CA PHE A 37 13.22 3.45 14.83
C PHE A 37 12.63 3.55 13.41
N VAL A 38 13.22 4.35 12.52
CA VAL A 38 12.82 4.45 11.12
C VAL A 38 12.87 3.07 10.46
N GLY A 39 11.80 2.72 9.76
CA GLY A 39 11.70 1.48 9.00
C GLY A 39 10.30 0.91 8.91
N PRO A 40 9.56 0.66 9.99
CA PRO A 40 8.18 0.18 9.91
C PRO A 40 7.27 1.08 9.08
N GLY A 41 7.28 2.39 9.34
CA GLY A 41 6.53 3.36 8.53
C GLY A 41 7.01 3.42 7.08
N LEU A 42 8.33 3.33 6.86
CA LEU A 42 8.91 3.28 5.53
C LEU A 42 8.44 2.04 4.75
N LEU A 43 8.42 0.86 5.39
CA LEU A 43 7.88 -0.36 4.79
C LEU A 43 6.41 -0.20 4.40
N ILE A 44 5.61 0.37 5.28
CA ILE A 44 4.19 0.62 5.01
C ILE A 44 4.00 1.59 3.86
N SER A 45 4.84 2.63 3.75
CA SER A 45 4.72 3.65 2.69
C SER A 45 4.89 3.10 1.27
N ILE A 46 5.56 1.96 1.11
CA ILE A 46 5.68 1.28 -0.20
C ILE A 46 4.30 0.89 -0.74
N GLY A 47 3.48 0.28 0.09
CA GLY A 47 2.15 -0.11 -0.34
C GLY A 47 1.32 1.07 -0.83
N TYR A 48 1.61 2.29 -0.34
CA TYR A 48 0.96 3.51 -0.81
C TYR A 48 1.45 3.99 -2.19
N MET A 49 2.40 3.32 -2.81
CA MET A 49 3.01 3.69 -4.09
C MET A 49 3.00 2.51 -5.08
N ASP A 50 2.14 1.53 -4.87
CA ASP A 50 2.01 0.35 -5.72
C ASP A 50 1.43 0.68 -7.11
N PRO A 51 1.48 -0.25 -8.07
CA PRO A 51 0.92 -0.03 -9.41
C PRO A 51 -0.58 0.29 -9.42
N GLY A 52 -1.34 -0.13 -8.41
CA GLY A 52 -2.75 0.21 -8.26
C GLY A 52 -2.96 1.69 -7.96
N ASN A 53 -2.12 2.28 -7.10
CA ASN A 53 -2.09 3.73 -6.88
C ASN A 53 -1.75 4.50 -8.17
N TRP A 54 -0.84 3.95 -8.99
CA TRP A 54 -0.50 4.55 -10.27
C TRP A 54 -1.69 4.59 -11.21
N ALA A 55 -2.36 3.46 -11.41
CA ALA A 55 -3.51 3.37 -12.30
C ALA A 55 -4.62 4.35 -11.90
N THR A 56 -4.98 4.39 -10.61
CA THR A 56 -6.01 5.30 -10.11
C THR A 56 -5.60 6.78 -10.23
N ALA A 57 -4.34 7.12 -9.99
CA ALA A 57 -3.83 8.48 -10.10
C ALA A 57 -3.73 8.96 -11.55
N ILE A 58 -3.29 8.08 -12.48
CA ILE A 58 -3.21 8.37 -13.92
C ILE A 58 -4.62 8.58 -14.48
N GLU A 59 -5.55 7.67 -14.22
CA GLU A 59 -6.94 7.80 -14.67
C GLU A 59 -7.60 9.06 -14.10
N ALA A 60 -7.39 9.35 -12.80
CA ALA A 60 -7.89 10.56 -12.17
C ALA A 60 -7.35 11.83 -12.84
N GLY A 61 -6.03 11.89 -13.04
CA GLY A 61 -5.36 13.05 -13.65
C GLY A 61 -5.75 13.25 -15.10
N SER A 62 -5.75 12.19 -15.90
CA SER A 62 -6.10 12.23 -17.32
C SER A 62 -7.55 12.67 -17.56
N ARG A 63 -8.51 12.03 -16.87
CA ARG A 63 -9.95 12.27 -17.11
C ARG A 63 -10.48 13.51 -16.41
N PHE A 64 -10.02 13.79 -15.19
CA PHE A 64 -10.58 14.85 -14.34
C PHE A 64 -9.58 15.97 -14.02
N GLY A 65 -8.42 15.98 -14.66
CA GLY A 65 -7.38 16.97 -14.38
C GLY A 65 -6.98 16.95 -12.90
N TYR A 66 -6.91 18.11 -12.30
CA TYR A 66 -6.55 18.23 -10.88
C TYR A 66 -7.74 18.05 -9.92
N ALA A 67 -8.96 17.81 -10.43
CA ALA A 67 -10.19 17.85 -9.62
C ALA A 67 -10.23 16.79 -8.50
N LEU A 68 -9.50 15.67 -8.64
CA LEU A 68 -9.42 14.62 -7.61
C LEU A 68 -8.15 14.69 -6.76
N LEU A 69 -7.31 15.73 -6.90
CA LEU A 69 -6.09 15.87 -6.09
C LEU A 69 -6.39 15.99 -4.59
N PHE A 70 -7.50 16.66 -4.23
CA PHE A 70 -7.94 16.72 -2.84
C PHE A 70 -8.27 15.34 -2.26
N VAL A 71 -8.75 14.40 -3.08
CA VAL A 71 -9.03 13.02 -2.65
C VAL A 71 -7.74 12.30 -2.31
N VAL A 72 -6.68 12.45 -3.11
CA VAL A 72 -5.35 11.89 -2.82
C VAL A 72 -4.82 12.40 -1.49
N VAL A 73 -4.96 13.71 -1.24
CA VAL A 73 -4.54 14.32 0.04
C VAL A 73 -5.38 13.80 1.20
N LEU A 74 -6.71 13.77 1.06
CA LEU A 74 -7.62 13.30 2.11
C LEU A 74 -7.40 11.81 2.43
N ALA A 75 -7.23 10.96 1.41
CA ALA A 75 -6.95 9.54 1.57
C ALA A 75 -5.61 9.32 2.29
N SER A 76 -4.56 10.06 1.92
CA SER A 76 -3.24 9.98 2.57
C SER A 76 -3.27 10.45 4.02
N LEU A 77 -3.94 11.56 4.33
CA LEU A 77 -4.13 12.02 5.71
C LEU A 77 -4.94 11.00 6.53
N SER A 78 -5.97 10.41 5.95
CA SER A 78 -6.73 9.32 6.57
C SER A 78 -5.83 8.12 6.86
N GLY A 79 -5.00 7.72 5.89
CA GLY A 79 -3.99 6.69 6.05
C GLY A 79 -3.04 6.97 7.21
N MET A 80 -2.52 8.21 7.31
CA MET A 80 -1.63 8.60 8.42
C MET A 80 -2.29 8.44 9.79
N VAL A 81 -3.56 8.84 9.91
CA VAL A 81 -4.32 8.66 11.16
C VAL A 81 -4.47 7.19 11.50
N LEU A 82 -4.94 6.38 10.55
CA LEU A 82 -5.22 4.96 10.75
C LEU A 82 -3.95 4.14 11.00
N GLN A 83 -2.86 4.42 10.28
CA GLN A 83 -1.57 3.76 10.50
C GLN A 83 -0.96 4.13 11.86
N ASN A 84 -1.16 5.34 12.36
CA ASN A 84 -0.80 5.69 13.73
C ASN A 84 -1.60 4.91 14.79
N LEU A 85 -2.87 4.56 14.52
CA LEU A 85 -3.63 3.67 15.39
C LEU A 85 -3.04 2.26 15.38
N CYS A 86 -2.66 1.73 14.20
CA CYS A 86 -2.07 0.40 14.05
C CYS A 86 -0.74 0.28 14.78
N SER A 87 0.19 1.21 14.57
CA SER A 87 1.48 1.20 15.24
C SER A 87 1.35 1.29 16.76
N ARG A 88 0.44 2.17 17.23
CA ARG A 88 0.14 2.30 18.65
C ARG A 88 -0.48 1.03 19.24
N LEU A 89 -1.39 0.36 18.49
CA LEU A 89 -1.98 -0.93 18.90
C LEU A 89 -0.88 -1.96 19.12
N GLY A 90 0.01 -2.17 18.13
CA GLY A 90 1.09 -3.13 18.19
C GLY A 90 2.04 -2.89 19.35
N ILE A 91 2.47 -1.64 19.57
CA ILE A 91 3.39 -1.28 20.67
C ILE A 91 2.71 -1.42 22.04
N ALA A 92 1.49 -0.93 22.19
CA ALA A 92 0.80 -0.92 23.47
C ALA A 92 0.47 -2.33 23.97
N THR A 93 0.02 -3.21 23.06
CA THR A 93 -0.50 -4.53 23.39
C THR A 93 0.52 -5.66 23.21
N GLY A 94 1.55 -5.47 22.38
CA GLY A 94 2.45 -6.55 21.94
C GLY A 94 1.75 -7.57 21.04
N ARG A 95 0.60 -7.21 20.45
CA ARG A 95 -0.22 -8.03 19.55
C ARG A 95 -0.57 -7.24 18.31
N ASP A 96 -0.61 -7.90 17.17
CA ASP A 96 -1.10 -7.31 15.93
C ASP A 96 -2.64 -7.34 15.84
N LEU A 97 -3.16 -6.62 14.85
CA LEU A 97 -4.61 -6.49 14.64
C LEU A 97 -5.27 -7.84 14.31
N ALA A 98 -4.60 -8.73 13.57
CA ALA A 98 -5.13 -10.05 13.21
C ALA A 98 -5.21 -10.97 14.43
N GLN A 99 -4.15 -10.99 15.26
CA GLN A 99 -4.12 -11.74 16.51
C GLN A 99 -5.22 -11.30 17.47
N LEU A 100 -5.36 -9.98 17.67
CA LEU A 100 -6.41 -9.44 18.54
C LEU A 100 -7.82 -9.73 18.01
N SER A 101 -8.01 -9.68 16.69
CA SER A 101 -9.29 -10.04 16.07
C SER A 101 -9.62 -11.50 16.29
N ALA A 102 -8.66 -12.41 16.11
CA ALA A 102 -8.85 -13.85 16.36
C ALA A 102 -9.09 -14.18 17.84
N GLU A 103 -8.52 -13.39 18.77
CA GLU A 103 -8.69 -13.59 20.22
C GLU A 103 -10.01 -13.03 20.77
N ARG A 104 -10.49 -11.91 20.19
CA ARG A 104 -11.63 -11.16 20.74
C ARG A 104 -12.97 -11.45 20.06
N TYR A 105 -12.96 -11.97 18.84
CA TYR A 105 -14.17 -12.33 18.12
C TYR A 105 -14.41 -13.84 18.14
N SER A 106 -15.65 -14.24 17.87
CA SER A 106 -15.99 -15.67 17.69
C SER A 106 -15.24 -16.25 16.48
N GLN A 107 -15.01 -17.55 16.48
CA GLN A 107 -14.31 -18.25 15.39
C GLN A 107 -14.95 -17.99 14.01
N ARG A 108 -16.28 -17.88 13.94
CA ARG A 108 -17.00 -17.59 12.67
C ARG A 108 -16.70 -16.18 12.16
N VAL A 109 -16.71 -15.18 13.06
CA VAL A 109 -16.40 -13.79 12.72
C VAL A 109 -14.93 -13.66 12.34
N GLY A 110 -14.02 -14.28 13.11
CA GLY A 110 -12.58 -14.29 12.80
C GLY A 110 -12.29 -14.96 11.45
N MET A 111 -12.97 -16.05 11.11
CA MET A 111 -12.84 -16.70 9.80
C MET A 111 -13.35 -15.78 8.66
N GLY A 112 -14.49 -15.10 8.85
CA GLY A 112 -15.00 -14.13 7.88
C GLY A 112 -14.02 -12.97 7.65
N GLN A 113 -13.46 -12.42 8.73
CA GLN A 113 -12.43 -11.35 8.63
C GLN A 113 -11.16 -11.84 7.94
N TRP A 114 -10.73 -13.08 8.22
CA TRP A 114 -9.59 -13.69 7.54
C TRP A 114 -9.83 -13.82 6.04
N ILE A 115 -10.98 -14.35 5.61
CA ILE A 115 -11.32 -14.48 4.18
C ILE A 115 -11.30 -13.12 3.49
N LEU A 116 -11.92 -12.10 4.10
CA LEU A 116 -11.93 -10.76 3.53
C LEU A 116 -10.52 -10.15 3.44
N ALA A 117 -9.66 -10.38 4.45
CA ALA A 117 -8.28 -9.94 4.43
C ALA A 117 -7.46 -10.66 3.34
N GLU A 118 -7.66 -11.97 3.17
CA GLU A 118 -7.00 -12.74 2.08
C GLU A 118 -7.47 -12.28 0.70
N LEU A 119 -8.75 -11.98 0.50
CA LEU A 119 -9.25 -11.41 -0.75
C LEU A 119 -8.57 -10.07 -1.08
N SER A 120 -8.36 -9.22 -0.07
CA SER A 120 -7.64 -7.96 -0.29
C SER A 120 -6.18 -8.18 -0.64
N ILE A 121 -5.51 -9.16 -0.03
CA ILE A 121 -4.13 -9.52 -0.36
C ILE A 121 -4.04 -10.06 -1.79
N LEU A 122 -4.96 -10.92 -2.19
CA LEU A 122 -5.02 -11.43 -3.57
C LEU A 122 -5.25 -10.31 -4.60
N ALA A 123 -6.10 -9.33 -4.28
CA ALA A 123 -6.32 -8.17 -5.14
C ALA A 123 -5.05 -7.30 -5.27
N THR A 124 -4.30 -7.15 -4.18
CA THR A 124 -2.99 -6.47 -4.19
C THR A 124 -1.95 -7.25 -4.99
N ASP A 125 -1.84 -8.56 -4.75
CA ASP A 125 -0.92 -9.43 -5.50
C ASP A 125 -1.23 -9.42 -7.01
N LEU A 126 -2.51 -9.35 -7.40
CA LEU A 126 -2.92 -9.16 -8.79
C LEU A 126 -2.40 -7.83 -9.36
N ALA A 127 -2.56 -6.73 -8.63
CA ALA A 127 -2.06 -5.43 -9.06
C ALA A 127 -0.52 -5.42 -9.19
N GLU A 128 0.19 -6.06 -8.27
CA GLU A 128 1.65 -6.20 -8.31
C GLU A 128 2.11 -7.00 -9.54
N VAL A 129 1.43 -8.12 -9.85
CA VAL A 129 1.71 -8.95 -11.03
C VAL A 129 1.52 -8.15 -12.31
N LEU A 130 0.36 -7.49 -12.44
CA LEU A 130 0.03 -6.71 -13.64
C LEU A 130 0.96 -5.51 -13.80
N GLY A 131 1.25 -4.78 -12.72
CA GLY A 131 2.16 -3.63 -12.75
C GLY A 131 3.60 -4.01 -13.10
N ALA A 132 4.14 -5.09 -12.52
CA ALA A 132 5.47 -5.58 -12.86
C ALA A 132 5.53 -6.15 -14.29
N ALA A 133 4.50 -6.87 -14.74
CA ALA A 133 4.40 -7.37 -16.11
C ALA A 133 4.37 -6.22 -17.12
N LEU A 134 3.63 -5.17 -16.79
CA LEU A 134 3.56 -3.95 -17.59
C LEU A 134 4.92 -3.24 -17.65
N ALA A 135 5.62 -3.13 -16.54
CA ALA A 135 6.96 -2.53 -16.53
C ALA A 135 7.94 -3.34 -17.39
N PHE A 136 7.89 -4.69 -17.37
CA PHE A 136 8.68 -5.51 -18.26
C PHE A 136 8.29 -5.32 -19.74
N HIS A 137 7.00 -5.22 -20.04
CA HIS A 137 6.51 -4.91 -21.39
C HIS A 137 7.09 -3.58 -21.90
N LEU A 138 6.97 -2.52 -21.11
CA LEU A 138 7.37 -1.17 -21.48
C LEU A 138 8.89 -1.01 -21.62
N LEU A 139 9.66 -1.63 -20.72
CA LEU A 139 11.13 -1.50 -20.71
C LEU A 139 11.85 -2.46 -21.65
N LEU A 140 11.32 -3.69 -21.80
CA LEU A 140 12.00 -4.78 -22.54
C LEU A 140 11.30 -5.13 -23.85
N GLY A 141 10.12 -4.58 -24.14
CA GLY A 141 9.35 -4.87 -25.34
C GLY A 141 8.75 -6.29 -25.39
N VAL A 142 8.72 -7.02 -24.27
CA VAL A 142 8.11 -8.36 -24.20
C VAL A 142 6.59 -8.26 -24.13
N SER A 143 5.84 -9.31 -24.55
CA SER A 143 4.38 -9.30 -24.38
C SER A 143 3.98 -9.24 -22.91
N ILE A 144 2.82 -8.66 -22.57
CA ILE A 144 2.33 -8.62 -21.19
C ILE A 144 2.19 -10.02 -20.62
N THR A 145 1.72 -10.99 -21.39
CA THR A 145 1.65 -12.40 -20.98
C THR A 145 3.03 -12.95 -20.59
N THR A 146 4.07 -12.62 -21.36
CA THR A 146 5.46 -12.96 -21.01
C THR A 146 5.90 -12.22 -19.76
N GLY A 147 5.54 -10.94 -19.63
CA GLY A 147 5.78 -10.14 -18.43
C GLY A 147 5.17 -10.77 -17.19
N VAL A 148 3.91 -11.21 -17.26
CA VAL A 148 3.23 -11.93 -16.16
C VAL A 148 4.00 -13.21 -15.80
N ALA A 149 4.45 -14.00 -16.77
CA ALA A 149 5.27 -15.18 -16.51
C ALA A 149 6.61 -14.82 -15.85
N LEU A 150 7.25 -13.73 -16.27
CA LEU A 150 8.50 -13.23 -15.67
C LEU A 150 8.32 -12.84 -14.20
N THR A 151 7.14 -12.30 -13.80
CA THR A 151 6.89 -11.98 -12.40
C THR A 151 6.92 -13.19 -11.47
N ALA A 152 6.80 -14.41 -11.97
CA ALA A 152 7.00 -15.61 -11.15
C ALA A 152 8.40 -15.67 -10.55
N PHE A 153 9.41 -15.09 -11.23
CA PHE A 153 10.79 -14.99 -10.73
C PHE A 153 10.94 -14.01 -9.54
N ASP A 154 9.99 -13.11 -9.29
CA ASP A 154 10.01 -12.25 -8.09
C ASP A 154 10.10 -13.08 -6.82
N THR A 155 9.46 -14.27 -6.83
CA THR A 155 9.55 -15.22 -5.71
C THR A 155 10.99 -15.66 -5.47
N VAL A 156 11.79 -15.83 -6.53
CA VAL A 156 13.21 -16.20 -6.42
C VAL A 156 14.01 -15.06 -5.81
N ILE A 157 13.69 -13.80 -6.14
CA ILE A 157 14.34 -12.61 -5.54
C ILE A 157 14.03 -12.55 -4.04
N VAL A 158 12.77 -12.75 -3.66
CA VAL A 158 12.36 -12.81 -2.25
C VAL A 158 13.08 -13.96 -1.52
N LEU A 159 13.21 -15.12 -2.17
CA LEU A 159 13.95 -16.27 -1.62
C LEU A 159 15.45 -15.98 -1.47
N ALA A 160 16.06 -15.28 -2.41
CA ALA A 160 17.49 -14.91 -2.36
C ALA A 160 17.81 -13.94 -1.20
N LEU A 161 16.80 -13.19 -0.74
CA LEU A 161 16.91 -12.30 0.42
C LEU A 161 16.65 -13.02 1.76
N GLN A 162 16.35 -14.33 1.75
CA GLN A 162 16.22 -15.13 2.96
C GLN A 162 17.50 -15.08 3.79
N GLY A 163 17.33 -14.85 5.09
CA GLY A 163 18.48 -14.70 6.00
C GLY A 163 19.11 -13.30 6.01
N ALA A 164 18.65 -12.37 5.16
CA ALA A 164 19.09 -10.98 5.25
C ALA A 164 18.55 -10.32 6.53
N ASN A 165 19.34 -9.43 7.12
CA ASN A 165 18.89 -8.63 8.25
C ASN A 165 17.74 -7.71 7.83
N PHE A 166 16.72 -7.52 8.69
CA PHE A 166 15.57 -6.65 8.45
C PHE A 166 15.97 -5.23 8.03
N ARG A 167 17.07 -4.70 8.59
CA ARG A 167 17.66 -3.42 8.18
C ARG A 167 18.14 -3.39 6.73
N ARG A 168 18.60 -4.52 6.20
CA ARG A 168 19.00 -4.60 4.79
C ARG A 168 17.80 -4.50 3.85
N LEU A 169 16.69 -5.11 4.24
CA LEU A 169 15.43 -4.95 3.52
C LEU A 169 14.99 -3.49 3.50
N GLU A 170 14.96 -2.83 4.65
CA GLU A 170 14.59 -1.42 4.76
C GLU A 170 15.48 -0.51 3.90
N ALA A 171 16.78 -0.82 3.81
CA ALA A 171 17.70 -0.07 2.95
C ALA A 171 17.41 -0.27 1.45
N ILE A 172 17.08 -1.50 1.02
CA ILE A 172 16.67 -1.78 -0.37
C ILE A 172 15.38 -1.02 -0.70
N VAL A 173 14.42 -1.08 0.19
CA VAL A 173 13.15 -0.37 0.10
C VAL A 173 13.35 1.14 -0.03
N LEU A 174 14.20 1.72 0.81
CA LEU A 174 14.53 3.15 0.73
C LEU A 174 15.16 3.50 -0.62
N GLY A 175 16.03 2.64 -1.15
CA GLY A 175 16.60 2.81 -2.49
C GLY A 175 15.55 2.82 -3.58
N LEU A 176 14.58 1.90 -3.55
CA LEU A 176 13.48 1.84 -4.52
C LEU A 176 12.58 3.07 -4.44
N ILE A 177 12.22 3.50 -3.24
CA ILE A 177 11.43 4.73 -3.04
C ILE A 177 12.18 5.96 -3.55
N ALA A 178 13.48 6.06 -3.26
CA ALA A 178 14.31 7.16 -3.76
C ALA A 178 14.36 7.17 -5.30
N THR A 179 14.41 6.00 -5.94
CA THR A 179 14.34 5.87 -7.40
C THR A 179 13.01 6.42 -7.91
N ILE A 180 11.87 5.97 -7.36
CA ILE A 180 10.53 6.45 -7.75
C ILE A 180 10.43 7.96 -7.59
N ALA A 181 10.81 8.48 -6.41
CA ALA A 181 10.74 9.91 -6.12
C ALA A 181 11.60 10.76 -7.07
N THR A 182 12.80 10.26 -7.41
CA THR A 182 13.72 10.94 -8.34
C THR A 182 13.15 10.96 -9.75
N CYS A 183 12.60 9.84 -10.24
CA CYS A 183 11.98 9.77 -11.55
C CYS A 183 10.83 10.78 -11.67
N PHE A 184 9.87 10.76 -10.73
CA PHE A 184 8.75 11.71 -10.79
C PHE A 184 9.16 13.16 -10.57
N PHE A 185 10.18 13.42 -9.77
CA PHE A 185 10.72 14.77 -9.63
C PHE A 185 11.24 15.29 -10.97
N ILE A 186 12.01 14.48 -11.70
CA ILE A 186 12.53 14.85 -13.02
C ILE A 186 11.38 15.06 -14.01
N GLU A 187 10.40 14.15 -14.05
CA GLU A 187 9.23 14.26 -14.94
C GLU A 187 8.41 15.54 -14.68
N LEU A 188 8.17 15.89 -13.41
CA LEU A 188 7.48 17.14 -13.05
C LEU A 188 8.27 18.39 -13.47
N VAL A 189 9.61 18.36 -13.37
CA VAL A 189 10.46 19.47 -13.84
C VAL A 189 10.39 19.60 -15.37
N LEU A 190 10.30 18.50 -16.09
CA LEU A 190 10.20 18.47 -17.54
C LEU A 190 8.84 18.94 -18.05
N ILE A 191 7.72 18.44 -17.46
CA ILE A 191 6.36 18.76 -17.91
C ILE A 191 5.91 20.18 -17.52
N LYS A 192 6.49 20.78 -16.49
CA LYS A 192 6.21 22.15 -16.00
C LYS A 192 4.71 22.40 -15.76
N PRO A 193 4.07 21.71 -14.82
CA PRO A 193 2.63 21.89 -14.57
C PRO A 193 2.31 23.34 -14.18
N PHE A 194 1.13 23.82 -14.54
CA PHE A 194 0.67 25.13 -14.11
C PHE A 194 0.22 25.10 -12.66
N TRP A 195 1.10 25.51 -11.75
CA TRP A 195 0.93 25.39 -10.30
C TRP A 195 -0.35 26.01 -9.73
N PRO A 196 -0.85 27.18 -10.24
CA PRO A 196 -2.13 27.74 -9.77
C PRO A 196 -3.29 26.75 -9.90
N ASP A 197 -3.38 25.99 -11.00
CA ASP A 197 -4.44 24.99 -11.20
C ASP A 197 -4.23 23.78 -10.29
N VAL A 198 -2.97 23.38 -10.05
CA VAL A 198 -2.64 22.32 -9.08
C VAL A 198 -3.15 22.70 -7.69
N PHE A 199 -2.88 23.93 -7.23
CA PHE A 199 -3.38 24.39 -5.92
C PHE A 199 -4.90 24.56 -5.90
N ALA A 200 -5.55 24.91 -7.00
CA ALA A 200 -6.99 24.93 -7.12
C ALA A 200 -7.60 23.53 -6.94
N GLY A 201 -6.94 22.50 -7.45
CA GLY A 201 -7.33 21.09 -7.30
C GLY A 201 -7.27 20.54 -5.87
N LEU A 202 -6.65 21.26 -4.94
CA LEU A 202 -6.68 20.91 -3.50
C LEU A 202 -8.00 21.29 -2.82
N LYS A 203 -8.84 22.10 -3.47
CA LYS A 203 -10.17 22.46 -2.92
C LYS A 203 -11.15 21.31 -3.14
N PRO A 204 -11.84 20.84 -2.09
CA PRO A 204 -12.87 19.82 -2.26
C PRO A 204 -13.96 20.28 -3.23
N SER A 205 -14.26 19.43 -4.21
CA SER A 205 -15.37 19.63 -5.16
C SER A 205 -16.38 18.50 -5.00
N TRP A 206 -17.45 18.78 -4.30
CA TRP A 206 -18.52 17.82 -4.07
C TRP A 206 -19.30 17.50 -5.35
N ASP A 207 -19.40 18.47 -6.25
CA ASP A 207 -20.08 18.31 -7.55
C ASP A 207 -19.39 17.22 -8.39
N VAL A 208 -18.05 17.15 -8.34
CA VAL A 208 -17.29 16.10 -9.02
C VAL A 208 -17.61 14.73 -8.43
N LEU A 209 -17.74 14.60 -7.10
CA LEU A 209 -18.03 13.33 -6.43
C LEU A 209 -19.52 12.91 -6.55
N SER A 210 -20.40 13.75 -7.05
CA SER A 210 -21.81 13.41 -7.27
C SER A 210 -22.05 12.55 -8.52
N ALA A 211 -21.09 12.51 -9.44
CA ALA A 211 -21.14 11.69 -10.64
C ALA A 211 -20.53 10.30 -10.39
N GLN A 212 -21.05 9.27 -11.07
CA GLN A 212 -20.65 7.88 -10.84
C GLN A 212 -19.16 7.61 -11.13
N GLU A 213 -18.66 8.11 -12.27
CA GLU A 213 -17.27 7.83 -12.69
C GLU A 213 -16.22 8.46 -11.76
N PRO A 214 -16.26 9.77 -11.44
CA PRO A 214 -15.31 10.36 -10.51
C PRO A 214 -15.40 9.74 -9.11
N LEU A 215 -16.60 9.35 -8.65
CA LEU A 215 -16.78 8.65 -7.38
C LEU A 215 -16.10 7.28 -7.39
N TYR A 216 -16.25 6.53 -8.48
CA TYR A 216 -15.59 5.23 -8.65
C TYR A 216 -14.06 5.35 -8.54
N ILE A 217 -13.46 6.32 -9.26
CA ILE A 217 -12.03 6.59 -9.20
C ILE A 217 -11.61 7.11 -7.81
N ALA A 218 -12.39 7.98 -7.19
CA ALA A 218 -12.12 8.46 -5.83
C ALA A 218 -12.10 7.32 -4.79
N ILE A 219 -13.01 6.34 -4.92
CA ILE A 219 -13.03 5.15 -4.08
C ILE A 219 -11.84 4.24 -4.40
N GLY A 220 -11.46 4.12 -5.67
CA GLY A 220 -10.22 3.46 -6.09
C GLY A 220 -8.99 4.10 -5.43
N ILE A 221 -8.84 5.42 -5.49
CA ILE A 221 -7.76 6.17 -4.82
C ILE A 221 -7.76 5.90 -3.30
N LEU A 222 -8.93 5.89 -2.67
CA LEU A 222 -9.05 5.62 -1.24
C LEU A 222 -8.60 4.21 -0.88
N GLY A 223 -9.05 3.20 -1.64
CA GLY A 223 -8.68 1.79 -1.46
C GLY A 223 -7.20 1.55 -1.71
N ALA A 224 -6.66 2.13 -2.78
CA ALA A 224 -5.25 2.12 -3.11
C ALA A 224 -4.38 2.75 -2.02
N THR A 225 -4.82 3.87 -1.45
CA THR A 225 -4.03 4.62 -0.46
C THR A 225 -4.13 4.01 0.93
N VAL A 226 -5.32 3.67 1.45
CA VAL A 226 -5.45 3.24 2.86
C VAL A 226 -5.11 1.76 3.07
N MET A 227 -5.25 0.93 2.08
CA MET A 227 -4.92 -0.50 2.01
C MET A 227 -5.18 -1.31 3.30
N PRO A 228 -6.21 -2.15 3.35
CA PRO A 228 -6.59 -2.86 4.56
C PRO A 228 -5.49 -3.83 5.08
N HIS A 229 -4.77 -4.50 4.20
CA HIS A 229 -3.68 -5.41 4.58
C HIS A 229 -2.51 -4.69 5.25
N ASN A 230 -2.24 -3.42 4.90
CA ASN A 230 -1.23 -2.59 5.54
C ASN A 230 -1.59 -2.21 6.99
N LEU A 231 -2.87 -2.22 7.37
CA LEU A 231 -3.29 -2.03 8.76
C LEU A 231 -2.86 -3.21 9.63
N TYR A 232 -3.04 -4.44 9.12
CA TYR A 232 -2.54 -5.63 9.79
C TYR A 232 -1.02 -5.63 9.87
N LEU A 233 -0.36 -5.37 8.74
CA LEU A 233 1.09 -5.36 8.60
C LEU A 233 1.75 -4.39 9.59
N HIS A 234 1.29 -3.14 9.66
CA HIS A 234 1.92 -2.13 10.50
C HIS A 234 1.86 -2.48 11.99
N SER A 235 0.71 -2.97 12.45
CA SER A 235 0.55 -3.40 13.85
C SER A 235 1.48 -4.54 14.24
N SER A 236 1.94 -5.33 13.27
CA SER A 236 2.90 -6.41 13.45
C SER A 236 4.34 -5.92 13.35
N VAL A 237 4.70 -5.23 12.24
CA VAL A 237 6.09 -4.85 11.93
C VAL A 237 6.67 -3.87 12.94
N VAL A 238 5.86 -3.00 13.52
CA VAL A 238 6.30 -2.07 14.56
C VAL A 238 6.86 -2.78 15.79
N GLN A 239 6.47 -4.03 16.05
CA GLN A 239 6.96 -4.86 17.15
C GLN A 239 8.42 -5.29 16.96
N THR A 240 9.00 -5.12 15.78
CA THR A 240 10.44 -5.33 15.53
C THR A 240 11.31 -4.35 16.33
N ARG A 241 10.76 -3.24 16.84
CA ARG A 241 11.42 -2.17 17.60
C ARG A 241 10.96 -2.17 19.06
N VAL A 242 11.03 -3.30 19.72
CA VAL A 242 10.66 -3.36 21.14
C VAL A 242 11.68 -2.65 22.01
N ASN A 243 11.15 -1.85 22.95
CA ASN A 243 11.93 -0.99 23.85
C ASN A 243 11.59 -1.24 25.32
N GLY A 244 11.32 -2.47 25.70
CA GLY A 244 10.96 -2.82 27.07
C GLY A 244 9.44 -2.69 27.33
N THR A 245 9.03 -3.08 28.52
CA THR A 245 7.62 -3.25 28.91
C THR A 245 7.05 -2.08 29.71
N SER A 246 7.89 -1.13 30.16
CA SER A 246 7.43 0.01 30.97
C SER A 246 6.55 0.98 30.17
N VAL A 247 5.67 1.71 30.86
CA VAL A 247 4.79 2.71 30.25
C VAL A 247 5.59 3.80 29.53
N GLU A 248 6.70 4.25 30.15
CA GLU A 248 7.58 5.29 29.61
C GLU A 248 8.27 4.82 28.33
N SER A 249 8.72 3.56 28.32
CA SER A 249 9.35 2.94 27.15
C SER A 249 8.38 2.83 25.99
N LYS A 250 7.15 2.34 26.23
CA LYS A 250 6.08 2.27 25.23
C LYS A 250 5.67 3.66 24.73
N ALA A 251 5.56 4.66 25.61
CA ALA A 251 5.23 6.03 25.23
C ALA A 251 6.31 6.62 24.31
N SER A 252 7.57 6.37 24.60
CA SER A 252 8.70 6.78 23.76
C SER A 252 8.64 6.09 22.39
N ALA A 253 8.44 4.77 22.36
CA ALA A 253 8.31 4.00 21.13
C ALA A 253 7.15 4.49 20.25
N ILE A 254 5.97 4.76 20.83
CA ILE A 254 4.82 5.31 20.12
C ILE A 254 5.13 6.69 19.51
N ARG A 255 5.91 7.53 20.20
CA ARG A 255 6.32 8.83 19.67
C ARG A 255 7.22 8.69 18.44
N TYR A 256 8.23 7.80 18.50
CA TYR A 256 9.11 7.55 17.36
C TYR A 256 8.37 6.90 16.19
N ALA A 257 7.50 5.91 16.46
CA ALA A 257 6.67 5.27 15.44
C ALA A 257 5.76 6.28 14.74
N ARG A 258 5.18 7.23 15.49
CA ARG A 258 4.36 8.31 14.90
C ARG A 258 5.17 9.17 13.94
N VAL A 259 6.38 9.58 14.32
CA VAL A 259 7.25 10.39 13.46
C VAL A 259 7.63 9.62 12.20
N ASP A 260 8.05 8.36 12.34
CA ASP A 260 8.37 7.47 11.20
C ASP A 260 7.16 7.32 10.27
N THR A 261 5.98 7.03 10.80
CA THR A 261 4.75 6.87 10.03
C THR A 261 4.38 8.15 9.27
N ILE A 262 4.36 9.31 9.95
CA ILE A 262 3.98 10.57 9.31
C ILE A 262 4.99 10.95 8.23
N ALA A 263 6.29 10.87 8.50
CA ALA A 263 7.33 11.22 7.55
C ALA A 263 7.27 10.32 6.30
N SER A 264 7.17 9.01 6.50
CA SER A 264 7.15 8.03 5.40
C SER A 264 5.88 8.16 4.54
N LEU A 265 4.70 8.32 5.16
CA LEU A 265 3.45 8.49 4.43
C LEU A 265 3.30 9.88 3.79
N SER A 266 3.95 10.92 4.34
CA SER A 266 4.03 12.23 3.68
C SER A 266 4.85 12.15 2.39
N MET A 267 5.92 11.36 2.38
CA MET A 267 6.68 11.09 1.16
C MET A 267 5.83 10.35 0.12
N ALA A 268 5.08 9.32 0.54
CA ALA A 268 4.15 8.62 -0.35
C ALA A 268 3.05 9.53 -0.89
N LEU A 269 2.50 10.45 -0.07
CA LEU A 269 1.55 11.47 -0.51
C LEU A 269 2.12 12.33 -1.63
N VAL A 270 3.37 12.81 -1.46
CA VAL A 270 4.03 13.65 -2.48
C VAL A 270 4.19 12.88 -3.79
N ILE A 271 4.58 11.61 -3.74
CA ILE A 271 4.74 10.77 -4.94
C ILE A 271 3.37 10.54 -5.61
N ASN A 272 2.33 10.16 -4.87
CA ASN A 272 0.99 9.95 -5.44
C ASN A 272 0.39 11.23 -6.03
N ALA A 273 0.58 12.36 -5.36
CA ALA A 273 0.20 13.65 -5.91
C ALA A 273 0.99 13.96 -7.20
N ALA A 274 2.29 13.65 -7.23
CA ALA A 274 3.12 13.84 -8.41
C ALA A 274 2.63 13.03 -9.61
N ILE A 275 2.21 11.77 -9.42
CA ILE A 275 1.65 10.92 -10.49
C ILE A 275 0.38 11.57 -11.06
N LEU A 276 -0.57 11.97 -10.21
CA LEU A 276 -1.81 12.62 -10.66
C LEU A 276 -1.51 13.95 -11.37
N ILE A 277 -0.61 14.77 -10.81
CA ILE A 277 -0.24 16.07 -11.39
C ILE A 277 0.41 15.88 -12.76
N LEU A 278 1.30 14.88 -12.89
CA LEU A 278 1.93 14.54 -14.16
C LEU A 278 0.89 14.15 -15.20
N ALA A 279 -0.01 13.23 -14.84
CA ALA A 279 -1.08 12.76 -15.74
C ALA A 279 -2.04 13.90 -16.14
N ALA A 280 -2.41 14.77 -15.20
CA ALA A 280 -3.26 15.92 -15.48
C ALA A 280 -2.58 16.91 -16.43
N ALA A 281 -1.31 17.24 -16.18
CA ALA A 281 -0.55 18.19 -16.98
C ALA A 281 -0.24 17.64 -18.38
N ALA A 282 0.08 16.34 -18.48
CA ALA A 282 0.44 15.72 -19.76
C ALA A 282 -0.78 15.41 -20.64
N PHE A 283 -1.88 14.92 -20.08
CA PHE A 283 -2.95 14.30 -20.86
C PHE A 283 -4.25 15.11 -20.88
N HIS A 284 -4.68 15.65 -19.74
CA HIS A 284 -5.98 16.34 -19.65
C HIS A 284 -6.12 17.54 -20.58
N GLY A 285 -5.07 18.36 -20.67
CA GLY A 285 -5.06 19.59 -21.50
C GLY A 285 -4.64 19.37 -22.96
N SER A 286 -4.16 18.17 -23.34
CA SER A 286 -3.58 17.88 -24.66
C SER A 286 -4.55 17.17 -25.62
N GLY A 287 -5.81 16.99 -25.21
CA GLY A 287 -6.83 16.25 -26.00
C GLY A 287 -6.77 14.72 -25.80
N HIS A 288 -5.97 14.24 -24.85
CA HIS A 288 -5.81 12.82 -24.50
C HIS A 288 -6.49 12.52 -23.15
N ALA A 289 -7.69 13.06 -22.93
CA ALA A 289 -8.42 12.93 -21.67
C ALA A 289 -8.87 11.47 -21.34
N ASP A 290 -8.79 10.56 -22.31
CA ASP A 290 -9.22 9.16 -22.14
C ASP A 290 -8.06 8.18 -21.87
N VAL A 291 -6.90 8.68 -21.43
CA VAL A 291 -5.76 7.83 -21.06
C VAL A 291 -6.09 7.12 -19.75
N VAL A 292 -6.51 5.88 -19.84
CA VAL A 292 -6.84 4.98 -18.72
C VAL A 292 -5.73 3.96 -18.52
N GLU A 293 -5.08 3.56 -19.61
CA GLU A 293 -4.03 2.55 -19.58
C GLU A 293 -2.66 3.19 -19.28
N ILE A 294 -1.92 2.58 -18.35
CA ILE A 294 -0.55 3.00 -18.02
C ILE A 294 0.37 2.94 -19.25
N GLN A 295 0.09 2.03 -20.19
CA GLN A 295 0.81 1.91 -21.46
C GLN A 295 0.67 3.15 -22.33
N ASP A 296 -0.56 3.65 -22.46
CA ASP A 296 -0.83 4.85 -23.24
C ASP A 296 -0.13 6.06 -22.61
N ALA A 297 -0.14 6.14 -21.28
CA ALA A 297 0.62 7.16 -20.55
C ALA A 297 2.12 7.10 -20.89
N TYR A 298 2.71 5.90 -20.87
CA TYR A 298 4.11 5.70 -21.22
C TYR A 298 4.44 6.18 -22.64
N HIS A 299 3.66 5.78 -23.65
CA HIS A 299 3.90 6.14 -25.05
C HIS A 299 3.64 7.62 -25.35
N LEU A 300 2.74 8.26 -24.62
CA LEU A 300 2.42 9.68 -24.81
C LEU A 300 3.38 10.62 -24.07
N LEU A 301 4.11 10.14 -23.06
CA LEU A 301 5.06 10.99 -22.33
C LEU A 301 6.22 11.49 -23.23
N ASP A 302 6.77 10.64 -24.08
CA ASP A 302 7.91 11.01 -24.93
C ASP A 302 7.63 12.20 -25.85
N PRO A 303 6.56 12.21 -26.66
CA PRO A 303 6.26 13.35 -27.53
C PRO A 303 5.83 14.61 -26.75
N LEU A 304 5.24 14.44 -25.56
CA LEU A 304 4.73 15.57 -24.76
C LEU A 304 5.83 16.24 -23.92
N VAL A 305 6.79 15.45 -23.46
CA VAL A 305 7.87 15.93 -22.57
C VAL A 305 9.18 16.21 -23.35
N GLY A 306 9.26 15.74 -24.60
CA GLY A 306 10.35 16.08 -25.51
C GLY A 306 11.55 15.13 -25.49
N GLY A 307 11.36 13.83 -25.19
CA GLY A 307 12.42 12.85 -25.35
C GLY A 307 12.15 11.50 -24.68
N ALA A 308 12.79 10.43 -25.18
CA ALA A 308 12.71 9.06 -24.69
C ALA A 308 13.12 8.87 -23.20
N LEU A 309 13.64 9.91 -22.56
CA LEU A 309 14.01 9.85 -21.15
C LEU A 309 12.81 9.74 -20.24
N ALA A 310 11.68 10.40 -20.55
CA ALA A 310 10.50 10.43 -19.70
C ALA A 310 9.85 9.05 -19.62
N SER A 311 9.66 8.37 -20.75
CA SER A 311 9.09 7.01 -20.78
C SER A 311 9.99 6.01 -20.05
N VAL A 312 11.30 6.08 -20.22
CA VAL A 312 12.24 5.21 -19.50
C VAL A 312 12.18 5.46 -17.98
N LEU A 313 12.16 6.72 -17.54
CA LEU A 313 12.04 7.06 -16.11
C LEU A 313 10.74 6.52 -15.54
N PHE A 314 9.64 6.70 -16.25
CA PHE A 314 8.32 6.18 -15.89
C PHE A 314 8.33 4.64 -15.76
N GLY A 315 8.88 3.92 -16.76
CA GLY A 315 8.98 2.46 -16.72
C GLY A 315 9.86 1.94 -15.58
N VAL A 316 11.00 2.60 -15.32
CA VAL A 316 11.90 2.26 -14.21
C VAL A 316 11.21 2.49 -12.85
N ALA A 317 10.49 3.62 -12.71
CA ALA A 317 9.74 3.90 -11.50
C ALA A 317 8.60 2.91 -11.27
N LEU A 318 7.88 2.51 -12.33
CA LEU A 318 6.83 1.48 -12.27
C LEU A 318 7.39 0.12 -11.86
N LEU A 319 8.55 -0.28 -12.42
CA LEU A 319 9.22 -1.52 -12.04
C LEU A 319 9.63 -1.48 -10.56
N ALA A 320 10.21 -0.37 -10.11
CA ALA A 320 10.59 -0.18 -8.71
C ALA A 320 9.37 -0.24 -7.78
N ALA A 321 8.23 0.34 -8.17
CA ALA A 321 6.98 0.30 -7.43
C ALA A 321 6.43 -1.14 -7.32
N GLY A 322 6.35 -1.87 -8.44
CA GLY A 322 5.89 -3.25 -8.46
C GLY A 322 6.78 -4.19 -7.64
N GLN A 323 8.11 -4.05 -7.74
CA GLN A 323 9.05 -4.87 -6.97
C GLN A 323 9.01 -4.55 -5.47
N SER A 324 8.86 -3.28 -5.10
CA SER A 324 8.81 -2.89 -3.69
C SER A 324 7.53 -3.34 -2.99
N SER A 325 6.37 -3.21 -3.63
CA SER A 325 5.09 -3.62 -3.06
C SER A 325 4.98 -5.14 -2.84
N THR A 326 5.64 -5.93 -3.69
CA THR A 326 5.77 -7.39 -3.56
C THR A 326 6.32 -7.83 -2.19
N PHE A 327 7.22 -7.05 -1.59
CA PHE A 327 7.73 -7.36 -0.25
C PHE A 327 6.66 -7.14 0.82
N THR A 328 5.94 -6.04 0.77
CA THR A 328 4.91 -5.70 1.77
C THR A 328 3.71 -6.63 1.71
N GLY A 329 3.23 -6.97 0.51
CA GLY A 329 2.16 -7.95 0.29
C GLY A 329 2.50 -9.32 0.87
N THR A 330 3.73 -9.78 0.64
CA THR A 330 4.21 -11.06 1.20
C THR A 330 4.17 -11.09 2.73
N ILE A 331 4.70 -10.04 3.39
CA ILE A 331 4.74 -9.97 4.85
C ILE A 331 3.33 -9.80 5.40
N ALA A 332 2.51 -8.94 4.80
CA ALA A 332 1.11 -8.72 5.22
C ALA A 332 0.32 -10.02 5.18
N GLY A 333 0.46 -10.79 4.12
CA GLY A 333 -0.16 -12.09 4.01
C GLY A 333 0.24 -13.05 5.11
N GLN A 334 1.52 -13.07 5.49
CA GLN A 334 1.99 -13.92 6.58
C GLN A 334 1.41 -13.46 7.94
N VAL A 335 1.37 -12.15 8.20
CA VAL A 335 0.75 -11.58 9.40
C VAL A 335 -0.72 -12.01 9.52
N VAL A 336 -1.47 -11.89 8.44
CA VAL A 336 -2.90 -12.26 8.39
C VAL A 336 -3.09 -13.76 8.63
N LEU A 337 -2.31 -14.60 7.96
CA LEU A 337 -2.41 -16.06 8.13
C LEU A 337 -2.06 -16.50 9.56
N GLU A 338 -0.91 -16.06 10.07
CA GLU A 338 -0.45 -16.43 11.42
C GLU A 338 -1.36 -15.85 12.50
N GLY A 339 -1.82 -14.62 12.34
CA GLY A 339 -2.67 -13.94 13.30
C GLY A 339 -4.06 -14.58 13.44
N PHE A 340 -4.75 -14.82 12.33
CA PHE A 340 -6.11 -15.38 12.36
C PHE A 340 -6.16 -16.89 12.55
N LEU A 341 -5.33 -17.64 11.82
CA LEU A 341 -5.40 -19.11 11.81
C LEU A 341 -4.41 -19.79 12.74
N LYS A 342 -3.46 -19.03 13.30
CA LYS A 342 -2.34 -19.56 14.09
C LYS A 342 -1.54 -20.66 13.32
N ALA A 343 -1.64 -20.64 12.00
CA ALA A 343 -0.99 -21.60 11.13
C ALA A 343 0.45 -21.16 10.84
N LYS A 344 1.41 -22.04 11.09
CA LYS A 344 2.82 -21.80 10.80
C LYS A 344 3.19 -22.46 9.47
N ILE A 345 2.97 -21.72 8.38
CA ILE A 345 3.42 -22.13 7.06
C ILE A 345 4.73 -21.36 6.77
N PRO A 346 5.79 -22.00 6.25
CA PRO A 346 6.98 -21.28 5.83
C PRO A 346 6.64 -20.16 4.85
N CYS A 347 7.19 -18.95 5.06
CA CYS A 347 6.85 -17.77 4.27
C CYS A 347 7.01 -17.97 2.77
N TRP A 348 8.01 -18.76 2.33
CA TRP A 348 8.23 -19.05 0.92
C TRP A 348 7.10 -19.90 0.31
N GLN A 349 6.55 -20.89 1.05
CA GLN A 349 5.43 -21.71 0.57
C GLN A 349 4.18 -20.86 0.44
N ARG A 350 3.90 -20.03 1.44
CA ARG A 350 2.79 -19.09 1.35
C ARG A 350 2.96 -18.16 0.14
N ARG A 351 4.15 -17.59 -0.05
CA ARG A 351 4.43 -16.72 -1.21
C ARG A 351 4.18 -17.43 -2.54
N LEU A 352 4.59 -18.67 -2.69
CA LEU A 352 4.31 -19.46 -3.90
C LEU A 352 2.80 -19.63 -4.11
N ILE A 353 2.04 -19.93 -3.05
CA ILE A 353 0.59 -20.14 -3.14
C ILE A 353 -0.10 -18.83 -3.54
N THR A 354 0.17 -17.73 -2.84
CA THR A 354 -0.49 -16.44 -3.14
C THR A 354 -0.11 -15.93 -4.52
N ARG A 355 1.17 -16.09 -4.92
CA ARG A 355 1.62 -15.71 -6.27
C ARG A 355 0.94 -16.56 -7.35
N ALA A 356 0.84 -17.86 -7.17
CA ALA A 356 0.12 -18.73 -8.12
C ALA A 356 -1.36 -18.33 -8.23
N LEU A 357 -2.02 -18.02 -7.09
CA LEU A 357 -3.40 -17.56 -7.06
C LEU A 357 -3.59 -16.20 -7.74
N ALA A 358 -2.60 -15.30 -7.69
CA ALA A 358 -2.66 -14.00 -8.36
C ALA A 358 -2.34 -14.11 -9.87
N LEU A 359 -1.43 -15.02 -10.26
CA LEU A 359 -1.07 -15.24 -11.65
C LEU A 359 -2.25 -15.76 -12.49
N ILE A 360 -3.09 -16.62 -11.92
CA ILE A 360 -4.25 -17.19 -12.64
C ILE A 360 -5.22 -16.09 -13.11
N PRO A 361 -5.78 -15.23 -12.25
CA PRO A 361 -6.68 -14.17 -12.71
C PRO A 361 -5.95 -13.12 -13.57
N ALA A 362 -4.66 -12.86 -13.36
CA ALA A 362 -3.87 -11.98 -14.20
C ALA A 362 -3.77 -12.53 -15.64
N LEU A 363 -3.41 -13.80 -15.80
CA LEU A 363 -3.34 -14.45 -17.10
C LEU A 363 -4.71 -14.53 -17.79
N ILE A 364 -5.74 -14.93 -17.06
CA ILE A 364 -7.12 -14.98 -17.58
C ILE A 364 -7.53 -13.59 -18.06
N GLY A 365 -7.31 -12.55 -17.27
CA GLY A 365 -7.64 -11.18 -17.62
C GLY A 365 -6.94 -10.70 -18.89
N VAL A 366 -5.63 -10.89 -18.98
CA VAL A 366 -4.84 -10.49 -20.16
C VAL A 366 -5.23 -11.32 -21.40
N ILE A 367 -5.45 -12.63 -21.28
CA ILE A 367 -5.79 -13.50 -22.42
C ILE A 367 -7.21 -13.21 -22.93
N TRP A 368 -8.19 -13.00 -22.05
CA TRP A 368 -9.60 -12.84 -22.46
C TRP A 368 -9.97 -11.39 -22.82
N PHE A 369 -9.42 -10.41 -22.11
CA PHE A 369 -9.76 -9.00 -22.31
C PHE A 369 -8.69 -8.22 -23.08
N GLY A 370 -7.55 -8.84 -23.37
CA GLY A 370 -6.42 -8.22 -24.06
C GLY A 370 -5.62 -7.26 -23.19
N ASP A 371 -4.54 -6.74 -23.77
CA ASP A 371 -3.59 -5.86 -23.08
C ASP A 371 -4.22 -4.54 -22.62
N GLY A 372 -5.25 -4.03 -23.33
CA GLY A 372 -5.99 -2.81 -22.99
C GLY A 372 -6.94 -2.92 -21.78
N ALA A 373 -6.95 -4.05 -21.06
CA ALA A 373 -7.76 -4.21 -19.85
C ALA A 373 -6.94 -4.11 -18.56
N VAL A 374 -5.63 -3.98 -18.67
CA VAL A 374 -4.72 -4.02 -17.50
C VAL A 374 -4.98 -2.87 -16.55
N GLY A 375 -5.14 -1.64 -17.03
CA GLY A 375 -5.46 -0.47 -16.21
C GLY A 375 -6.80 -0.63 -15.50
N LYS A 376 -7.83 -1.09 -16.20
CA LYS A 376 -9.15 -1.36 -15.59
C LYS A 376 -9.08 -2.42 -14.50
N MET A 377 -8.31 -3.49 -14.70
CA MET A 377 -8.08 -4.52 -13.68
C MET A 377 -7.33 -3.98 -12.47
N LEU A 378 -6.34 -3.12 -12.70
CA LEU A 378 -5.62 -2.44 -11.63
C LEU A 378 -6.56 -1.57 -10.79
N VAL A 379 -7.37 -0.72 -11.42
CA VAL A 379 -8.34 0.14 -10.71
C VAL A 379 -9.38 -0.69 -9.98
N LEU A 380 -9.94 -1.73 -10.63
CA LEU A 380 -10.91 -2.62 -9.99
C LEU A 380 -10.34 -3.30 -8.75
N SER A 381 -9.08 -3.74 -8.78
CA SER A 381 -8.42 -4.33 -7.62
C SER A 381 -8.41 -3.36 -6.43
N GLN A 382 -8.19 -2.05 -6.67
CA GLN A 382 -8.19 -1.03 -5.62
C GLN A 382 -9.59 -0.75 -5.05
N VAL A 383 -10.62 -0.85 -5.88
CA VAL A 383 -12.01 -0.77 -5.41
C VAL A 383 -12.35 -1.95 -4.50
N VAL A 384 -11.90 -3.18 -4.84
CA VAL A 384 -12.03 -4.35 -3.96
C VAL A 384 -11.35 -4.11 -2.62
N LEU A 385 -10.16 -3.50 -2.60
CA LEU A 385 -9.48 -3.12 -1.36
C LEU A 385 -10.32 -2.14 -0.53
N SER A 386 -10.92 -1.12 -1.17
CA SER A 386 -11.79 -0.17 -0.49
C SER A 386 -13.01 -0.82 0.16
N LEU A 387 -13.65 -1.77 -0.52
CA LEU A 387 -14.79 -2.52 0.00
C LEU A 387 -14.44 -3.34 1.27
N GLN A 388 -13.20 -3.77 1.40
CA GLN A 388 -12.74 -4.51 2.58
C GLN A 388 -12.36 -3.60 3.76
N LEU A 389 -12.02 -2.33 3.51
CA LEU A 389 -11.56 -1.40 4.55
C LEU A 389 -12.44 -1.33 5.80
N PRO A 390 -13.78 -1.21 5.73
CA PRO A 390 -14.63 -1.13 6.91
C PRO A 390 -14.45 -2.32 7.87
N PHE A 391 -14.18 -3.51 7.33
CA PHE A 391 -14.01 -4.74 8.12
C PHE A 391 -12.68 -4.80 8.88
N ALA A 392 -11.64 -4.10 8.39
CA ALA A 392 -10.38 -3.93 9.09
C ALA A 392 -10.42 -2.73 10.07
N LEU A 393 -11.11 -1.65 9.69
CA LEU A 393 -11.21 -0.43 10.50
C LEU A 393 -12.05 -0.63 11.77
N TRP A 394 -13.14 -1.35 11.66
CA TRP A 394 -14.02 -1.60 12.80
C TRP A 394 -13.27 -2.19 14.01
N PRO A 395 -12.58 -3.34 13.90
CA PRO A 395 -11.82 -3.89 15.02
C PRO A 395 -10.67 -2.95 15.46
N LEU A 396 -9.97 -2.30 14.53
CA LEU A 396 -8.89 -1.37 14.85
C LEU A 396 -9.36 -0.24 15.77
N ILE A 397 -10.47 0.43 15.42
CA ILE A 397 -11.01 1.55 16.20
C ILE A 397 -11.54 1.06 17.54
N ARG A 398 -12.20 -0.09 17.58
CA ARG A 398 -12.68 -0.68 18.82
C ARG A 398 -11.55 -1.03 19.77
N PHE A 399 -10.53 -1.71 19.29
CA PHE A 399 -9.41 -2.16 20.14
C PHE A 399 -8.58 -0.97 20.62
N THR A 400 -8.28 0.00 19.76
CA THR A 400 -7.52 1.20 20.16
C THR A 400 -8.30 2.13 21.08
N SER A 401 -9.64 2.00 21.14
CA SER A 401 -10.52 2.77 22.08
C SER A 401 -10.76 2.03 23.41
N ASP A 402 -10.40 0.76 23.51
CA ASP A 402 -10.59 -0.04 24.73
C ASP A 402 -9.53 0.30 25.78
N LYS A 403 -9.96 0.92 26.87
CA LYS A 403 -9.08 1.31 27.98
C LYS A 403 -8.50 0.11 28.73
N GLN A 404 -9.20 -1.02 28.78
CA GLN A 404 -8.68 -2.24 29.43
C GLN A 404 -7.54 -2.86 28.62
N LEU A 405 -7.62 -2.78 27.29
CA LEU A 405 -6.63 -3.31 26.38
C LEU A 405 -5.43 -2.37 26.25
N MET A 406 -5.69 -1.09 26.03
CA MET A 406 -4.67 -0.08 25.69
C MET A 406 -4.09 0.66 26.89
N GLY A 407 -4.72 0.56 28.09
CA GLY A 407 -4.31 1.32 29.26
C GLY A 407 -4.22 2.83 29.00
N PRO A 408 -3.08 3.46 29.33
CA PRO A 408 -2.89 4.91 29.11
C PRO A 408 -2.77 5.31 27.63
N PHE A 409 -2.67 4.34 26.72
CA PHE A 409 -2.53 4.58 25.27
C PHE A 409 -3.85 4.47 24.53
N ALA A 410 -4.99 4.38 25.20
CA ALA A 410 -6.31 4.39 24.59
C ALA A 410 -6.57 5.69 23.80
N ASN A 411 -7.43 5.60 22.79
CA ASN A 411 -7.82 6.76 21.99
C ASN A 411 -8.37 7.90 22.86
N SER A 412 -7.89 9.12 22.65
CA SER A 412 -8.56 10.33 23.12
C SER A 412 -9.92 10.49 22.43
N THR A 413 -10.81 11.28 23.02
CA THR A 413 -12.12 11.56 22.42
C THR A 413 -11.99 12.09 20.99
N LEU A 414 -11.09 13.05 20.75
CA LEU A 414 -10.85 13.58 19.41
C LEU A 414 -10.40 12.51 18.42
N THR A 415 -9.42 11.66 18.80
CA THR A 415 -8.93 10.58 17.96
C THR A 415 -10.03 9.56 17.65
N LYS A 416 -10.85 9.24 18.66
CA LYS A 416 -11.98 8.32 18.51
C LYS A 416 -13.03 8.87 17.55
N THR A 417 -13.43 10.15 17.72
CA THR A 417 -14.41 10.80 16.83
C THR A 417 -13.88 10.86 15.39
N LEU A 418 -12.61 11.25 15.21
CA LEU A 418 -11.99 11.31 13.89
C LEU A 418 -11.96 9.93 13.23
N ALA A 419 -11.54 8.90 13.96
CA ALA A 419 -11.45 7.54 13.41
C ALA A 419 -12.83 6.98 13.01
N TRP A 420 -13.87 7.21 13.85
CA TRP A 420 -15.25 6.83 13.50
C TRP A 420 -15.82 7.66 12.35
N GLY A 421 -15.45 8.95 12.26
CA GLY A 421 -15.80 9.80 11.11
C GLY A 421 -15.21 9.26 9.80
N LEU A 422 -13.92 8.87 9.80
CA LEU A 422 -13.28 8.24 8.65
C LEU A 422 -13.94 6.90 8.29
N PHE A 423 -14.24 6.08 9.30
CA PHE A 423 -14.99 4.82 9.07
C PHE A 423 -16.35 5.09 8.40
N GLY A 424 -17.09 6.07 8.90
CA GLY A 424 -18.39 6.44 8.33
C GLY A 424 -18.27 6.95 6.90
N LEU A 425 -17.29 7.82 6.61
CA LEU A 425 -17.03 8.36 5.28
C LEU A 425 -16.68 7.24 4.28
N ILE A 426 -15.75 6.36 4.63
CA ILE A 426 -15.33 5.23 3.79
C ILE A 426 -16.50 4.28 3.54
N SER A 427 -17.26 3.95 4.59
CA SER A 427 -18.42 3.06 4.45
C SER A 427 -19.52 3.68 3.58
N ALA A 428 -19.80 4.97 3.75
CA ALA A 428 -20.79 5.68 2.95
C ALA A 428 -20.39 5.75 1.47
N ALA A 429 -19.12 6.02 1.17
CA ALA A 429 -18.60 6.04 -0.19
C ALA A 429 -18.75 4.65 -0.85
N ASN A 430 -18.38 3.58 -0.15
CA ASN A 430 -18.52 2.21 -0.67
C ASN A 430 -20.00 1.82 -0.88
N LEU A 431 -20.90 2.22 0.03
CA LEU A 431 -22.34 1.97 -0.15
C LEU A 431 -22.92 2.75 -1.34
N ALA A 432 -22.49 4.00 -1.53
CA ALA A 432 -22.88 4.78 -2.69
C ALA A 432 -22.45 4.11 -4.00
N LEU A 433 -21.21 3.59 -4.06
CA LEU A 433 -20.73 2.85 -5.22
C LEU A 433 -21.56 1.59 -5.48
N MET A 434 -21.84 0.80 -4.44
CA MET A 434 -22.67 -0.40 -4.57
C MET A 434 -24.08 -0.05 -5.08
N TYR A 435 -24.64 1.06 -4.62
CA TYR A 435 -25.93 1.54 -5.11
C TYR A 435 -25.88 1.85 -6.61
N PHE A 436 -24.86 2.57 -7.11
CA PHE A 436 -24.69 2.85 -8.52
C PHE A 436 -24.47 1.60 -9.40
N TRP A 437 -23.96 0.50 -8.83
CA TRP A 437 -23.79 -0.75 -9.60
C TRP A 437 -25.09 -1.55 -9.74
N VAL A 438 -26.06 -1.32 -8.85
CA VAL A 438 -27.33 -2.05 -8.84
C VAL A 438 -28.46 -1.25 -9.50
N SER A 439 -28.38 0.09 -9.51
CA SER A 439 -29.32 0.99 -10.17
C SER A 439 -29.04 1.16 -11.66
#